data_c40538c8d1b9a34f951b367252ed62bc
#
_entry.id   c40538c8d1b9a34f951b367252ed62bc
#
_cell.length_a   1.000
_cell.length_b   1.000
_cell.length_c   1.000
_cell.angle_alpha   90.00
_cell.angle_beta   90.00
_cell.angle_gamma   90.00
#
_symmetry.space_group_name_H-M   'P 1'
#
loop_
_entity.id
_entity.type
_entity.pdbx_description
1 polymer ?
#
loop_
_entity_poly.entity_id
_entity_poly.type
_entity_poly.pdbx_seq_one_letter_code
_entity_poly.pdbx_strand_id
1 'polypeptide(L)'
;MNTNENWKLVEEKGKLETKGQYYISDKGNFYSTFTKRLIKPQKCHKGYLYVEIGRKKYKVHRLVAKYFIPNPDNLPQVDHKDCNKENNCVDNLRWVTNRENYEHALEAGTFSKEFLEYAGNHKKIWRRYNEKKLQK
;
A
#
# COMPACT_ATOMS: atom_id res chain seq x y z
N MET A 1 18.27 -8.50 -11.16
CA MET A 1 18.03 -7.59 -10.00
C MET A 1 19.07 -6.49 -10.00
N ASN A 2 18.66 -5.28 -9.68
CA ASN A 2 19.57 -4.13 -9.63
C ASN A 2 20.35 -4.14 -8.30
N THR A 3 21.68 -3.88 -8.38
CA THR A 3 22.55 -3.86 -7.19
C THR A 3 22.37 -2.62 -6.32
N ASN A 4 21.69 -1.57 -6.82
CA ASN A 4 21.43 -0.32 -6.07
C ASN A 4 20.19 -0.41 -5.16
N GLU A 5 19.57 -1.57 -5.09
CA GLU A 5 18.38 -1.82 -4.28
C GLU A 5 18.62 -2.98 -3.32
N ASN A 6 17.95 -2.94 -2.18
CA ASN A 6 17.92 -4.08 -1.27
C ASN A 6 16.77 -4.99 -1.66
N TRP A 7 17.05 -6.30 -1.76
CA TRP A 7 16.09 -7.30 -2.19
C TRP A 7 15.84 -8.32 -1.09
N LYS A 8 14.60 -8.72 -0.92
CA LYS A 8 14.21 -9.79 0.01
C LYS A 8 13.33 -10.83 -0.68
N LEU A 9 13.54 -12.08 -0.32
CA LEU A 9 12.73 -13.21 -0.80
C LEU A 9 11.29 -13.03 -0.31
N VAL A 10 10.34 -13.13 -1.24
CA VAL A 10 8.91 -13.09 -0.93
C VAL A 10 8.46 -14.51 -0.57
N GLU A 11 7.97 -14.67 0.64
CA GLU A 11 7.49 -15.96 1.15
C GLU A 11 5.96 -16.11 1.06
N GLU A 12 5.29 -15.14 0.45
CA GLU A 12 3.85 -15.19 0.25
C GLU A 12 3.45 -16.30 -0.70
N LYS A 13 2.33 -16.94 -0.41
CA LYS A 13 1.79 -18.02 -1.22
C LYS A 13 0.49 -17.60 -1.89
N GLY A 14 0.21 -18.22 -3.03
CA GLY A 14 -1.03 -18.02 -3.74
C GLY A 14 -1.96 -19.23 -3.65
N LYS A 15 -2.96 -19.25 -4.52
CA LYS A 15 -3.90 -20.36 -4.68
C LYS A 15 -3.29 -21.55 -5.41
N LEU A 16 -2.25 -21.29 -6.22
CA LEU A 16 -1.52 -22.29 -7.00
C LEU A 16 -0.05 -22.22 -6.64
N GLU A 17 0.63 -23.37 -6.76
CA GLU A 17 2.08 -23.39 -6.65
C GLU A 17 2.71 -22.62 -7.79
N THR A 18 3.79 -21.91 -7.50
CA THR A 18 4.54 -21.14 -8.49
C THR A 18 5.83 -21.84 -8.84
N LYS A 19 6.24 -21.69 -10.11
CA LYS A 19 7.58 -22.11 -10.54
C LYS A 19 8.56 -20.99 -10.16
N GLY A 20 9.64 -21.37 -9.46
CA GLY A 20 10.64 -20.42 -9.01
C GLY A 20 10.17 -19.58 -7.82
N GLN A 21 10.90 -18.50 -7.59
CA GLN A 21 10.72 -17.63 -6.44
C GLN A 21 10.57 -16.18 -6.89
N TYR A 22 10.10 -15.34 -5.98
CA TYR A 22 9.96 -13.91 -6.20
C TYR A 22 10.76 -13.13 -5.16
N TYR A 23 11.24 -11.96 -5.57
CA TYR A 23 11.92 -11.01 -4.70
C TYR A 23 11.27 -9.65 -4.80
N ILE A 24 11.21 -8.95 -3.68
CA ILE A 24 10.72 -7.56 -3.59
C ILE A 24 11.87 -6.65 -3.18
N SER A 25 11.97 -5.47 -3.82
CA SER A 25 12.98 -4.49 -3.43
C SER A 25 12.41 -3.39 -2.54
N ASP A 26 13.29 -2.68 -1.86
CA ASP A 26 12.94 -1.51 -1.05
C ASP A 26 12.49 -0.31 -1.90
N LYS A 27 12.56 -0.40 -3.21
CA LYS A 27 12.02 0.58 -4.16
C LYS A 27 10.70 0.15 -4.79
N GLY A 28 10.16 -1.01 -4.36
CA GLY A 28 8.88 -1.52 -4.87
C GLY A 28 9.00 -2.28 -6.19
N ASN A 29 10.20 -2.71 -6.57
CA ASN A 29 10.40 -3.56 -7.75
C ASN A 29 10.20 -5.02 -7.39
N PHE A 30 9.70 -5.80 -8.35
CA PHE A 30 9.34 -7.20 -8.17
C PHE A 30 10.03 -8.05 -9.23
N TYR A 31 10.75 -9.08 -8.78
CA TYR A 31 11.58 -9.93 -9.65
C TYR A 31 11.15 -11.39 -9.56
N SER A 32 11.11 -12.07 -10.71
CA SER A 32 10.83 -13.51 -10.79
C SER A 32 12.09 -14.29 -11.18
N THR A 33 12.43 -15.29 -10.41
CA THR A 33 13.55 -16.19 -10.74
C THR A 33 13.20 -17.13 -11.90
N PHE A 34 11.91 -17.40 -12.11
CA PHE A 34 11.45 -18.26 -13.21
C PHE A 34 11.64 -17.57 -14.57
N THR A 35 11.17 -16.35 -14.70
CA THR A 35 11.33 -15.58 -15.95
C THR A 35 12.68 -14.86 -16.03
N LYS A 36 13.41 -14.79 -14.92
CA LYS A 36 14.72 -14.10 -14.78
C LYS A 36 14.65 -12.63 -15.16
N ARG A 37 13.54 -11.95 -14.81
CA ARG A 37 13.35 -10.53 -15.10
C ARG A 37 12.41 -9.86 -14.11
N LEU A 38 12.41 -8.53 -14.14
CA LEU A 38 11.45 -7.73 -13.38
C LEU A 38 10.04 -7.95 -13.92
N ILE A 39 9.09 -8.03 -13.01
CA ILE A 39 7.66 -8.09 -13.35
C ILE A 39 7.08 -6.71 -13.11
N LYS A 40 6.44 -6.15 -14.15
CA LYS A 40 5.76 -4.86 -14.04
C LYS A 40 4.47 -5.03 -13.23
N PRO A 41 4.30 -4.30 -12.09
CA PRO A 41 3.05 -4.32 -11.35
C PRO A 41 1.88 -3.81 -12.19
N GLN A 42 0.69 -4.34 -11.89
CA GLN A 42 -0.55 -3.90 -12.50
C GLN A 42 -1.25 -2.90 -11.58
N LYS A 43 -2.07 -2.03 -12.16
CA LYS A 43 -2.82 -1.03 -11.41
C LYS A 43 -4.27 -1.48 -11.22
N CYS A 44 -4.76 -1.51 -9.97
CA CYS A 44 -6.16 -1.79 -9.70
C CYS A 44 -7.02 -0.52 -9.90
N HIS A 45 -8.34 -0.68 -9.88
CA HIS A 45 -9.27 0.43 -10.11
C HIS A 45 -9.14 1.56 -9.09
N LYS A 46 -8.63 1.29 -7.89
CA LYS A 46 -8.38 2.29 -6.84
C LYS A 46 -7.03 3.00 -6.97
N GLY A 47 -6.22 2.62 -7.98
CA GLY A 47 -4.93 3.24 -8.25
C GLY A 47 -3.73 2.60 -7.56
N TYR A 48 -3.92 1.57 -6.75
CA TYR A 48 -2.82 0.85 -6.12
C TYR A 48 -2.18 -0.14 -7.08
N LEU A 49 -0.86 -0.28 -6.98
CA LEU A 49 -0.14 -1.30 -7.74
C LEU A 49 -0.19 -2.64 -7.03
N TYR A 50 -0.34 -3.71 -7.79
CA TYR A 50 -0.34 -5.07 -7.27
C TYR A 50 0.41 -6.02 -8.20
N VAL A 51 0.84 -7.15 -7.63
CA VAL A 51 1.44 -8.27 -8.35
C VAL A 51 0.66 -9.55 -8.03
N GLU A 52 0.73 -10.54 -8.90
CA GLU A 52 0.10 -11.84 -8.66
C GLU A 52 1.14 -12.90 -8.33
N ILE A 53 0.85 -13.67 -7.28
CA ILE A 53 1.64 -14.83 -6.87
C ILE A 53 0.67 -16.01 -6.78
N GLY A 54 0.82 -17.01 -7.66
CA GLY A 54 -0.06 -18.18 -7.66
C GLY A 54 -1.54 -17.82 -7.76
N ARG A 55 -1.88 -16.86 -8.62
CA ARG A 55 -3.24 -16.32 -8.85
C ARG A 55 -3.83 -15.55 -7.67
N LYS A 56 -3.03 -15.21 -6.67
CA LYS A 56 -3.43 -14.33 -5.59
C LYS A 56 -2.79 -12.96 -5.78
N LYS A 57 -3.57 -11.89 -5.63
CA LYS A 57 -3.11 -10.50 -5.77
C LYS A 57 -2.53 -9.99 -4.46
N TYR A 58 -1.36 -9.36 -4.56
CA TYR A 58 -0.69 -8.72 -3.43
C TYR A 58 -0.35 -7.28 -3.78
N LYS A 59 -0.78 -6.35 -2.95
CA LYS A 59 -0.46 -4.92 -3.15
C LYS A 59 1.02 -4.68 -2.88
N VAL A 60 1.70 -4.01 -3.81
CA VAL A 60 3.15 -3.78 -3.74
C VAL A 60 3.54 -3.02 -2.48
N HIS A 61 2.82 -1.93 -2.14
CA HIS A 61 3.13 -1.15 -0.94
C HIS A 61 3.05 -1.98 0.34
N ARG A 62 2.13 -2.93 0.42
CA ARG A 62 2.03 -3.82 1.58
C ARG A 62 3.18 -4.82 1.64
N LEU A 63 3.63 -5.33 0.50
CA LEU A 63 4.79 -6.22 0.44
C LEU A 63 6.05 -5.48 0.89
N VAL A 64 6.29 -4.28 0.37
CA VAL A 64 7.45 -3.47 0.76
C VAL A 64 7.43 -3.19 2.26
N ALA A 65 6.31 -2.76 2.79
CA ALA A 65 6.17 -2.47 4.22
C ALA A 65 6.39 -3.74 5.07
N LYS A 66 5.81 -4.87 4.66
CA LYS A 66 5.96 -6.13 5.38
C LYS A 66 7.41 -6.58 5.49
N TYR A 67 8.18 -6.47 4.40
CA TYR A 67 9.54 -7.00 4.36
C TYR A 67 10.61 -6.00 4.80
N PHE A 68 10.34 -4.70 4.75
CA PHE A 68 11.36 -3.67 5.00
C PHE A 68 11.06 -2.74 6.17
N ILE A 69 9.82 -2.64 6.65
CA ILE A 69 9.45 -1.72 7.73
C ILE A 69 8.95 -2.52 8.93
N PRO A 70 9.64 -2.47 10.08
CA PRO A 70 9.16 -3.13 11.29
C PRO A 70 7.77 -2.64 11.69
N ASN A 71 6.93 -3.56 12.18
CA ASN A 71 5.56 -3.27 12.62
C ASN A 71 5.33 -3.89 14.01
N PRO A 72 6.02 -3.39 15.06
CA PRO A 72 5.93 -3.98 16.40
C PRO A 72 4.55 -3.86 17.02
N ASP A 73 3.79 -2.84 16.66
CA ASP A 73 2.43 -2.60 17.18
C ASP A 73 1.35 -3.27 16.35
N ASN A 74 1.73 -4.05 15.34
CA ASN A 74 0.82 -4.77 14.44
C ASN A 74 -0.25 -3.86 13.84
N LEU A 75 0.16 -2.70 13.31
CA LEU A 75 -0.74 -1.73 12.69
C LEU A 75 -1.29 -2.27 11.36
N PRO A 76 -2.57 -2.03 11.04
CA PRO A 76 -3.24 -2.73 9.95
C PRO A 76 -3.05 -2.12 8.56
N GLN A 77 -2.69 -0.84 8.46
CA GLN A 77 -2.66 -0.12 7.19
C GLN A 77 -1.26 0.37 6.84
N VAL A 78 -1.01 0.51 5.54
CA VAL A 78 0.20 1.13 5.01
C VAL A 78 -0.19 2.39 4.25
N ASP A 79 0.43 3.51 4.63
CA ASP A 79 0.14 4.82 4.07
C ASP A 79 1.28 5.29 3.17
N HIS A 80 0.93 5.95 2.05
CA HIS A 80 1.88 6.63 1.18
C HIS A 80 2.02 8.07 1.67
N LYS A 81 3.19 8.43 2.19
CA LYS A 81 3.43 9.76 2.79
C LYS A 81 3.12 10.91 1.84
N ASP A 82 3.44 10.74 0.55
CA ASP A 82 3.20 11.74 -0.51
C ASP A 82 1.83 11.59 -1.18
N CYS A 83 0.98 10.68 -0.72
CA CYS A 83 -0.32 10.34 -1.32
C CYS A 83 -0.23 9.77 -2.74
N ASN A 84 0.96 9.47 -3.24
CA ASN A 84 1.15 8.82 -4.54
C ASN A 84 1.16 7.30 -4.38
N LYS A 85 0.07 6.67 -4.77
CA LYS A 85 -0.14 5.21 -4.65
C LYS A 85 0.82 4.38 -5.49
N GLU A 86 1.51 4.99 -6.44
CA GLU A 86 2.51 4.33 -7.28
C GLU A 86 3.93 4.47 -6.75
N ASN A 87 4.17 5.33 -5.77
CA ASN A 87 5.47 5.51 -5.14
C ASN A 87 5.63 4.55 -3.96
N ASN A 88 6.07 3.34 -4.25
CA ASN A 88 6.19 2.25 -3.27
C ASN A 88 7.61 2.08 -2.74
N CYS A 89 8.42 3.14 -2.76
CA CYS A 89 9.71 3.15 -2.09
C CYS A 89 9.51 3.09 -0.57
N VAL A 90 10.37 2.36 0.13
CA VAL A 90 10.29 2.18 1.58
C VAL A 90 10.24 3.51 2.33
N ASP A 91 11.00 4.52 1.87
CA ASP A 91 11.04 5.84 2.50
C ASP A 91 9.71 6.60 2.42
N ASN A 92 8.84 6.21 1.50
CA ASN A 92 7.52 6.84 1.31
C ASN A 92 6.40 6.11 2.03
N LEU A 93 6.68 4.99 2.67
CA LEU A 93 5.66 4.13 3.28
C LEU A 93 5.77 4.13 4.81
N ARG A 94 4.64 3.97 5.48
CA ARG A 94 4.59 3.82 6.94
C ARG A 94 3.40 2.97 7.34
N TRP A 95 3.56 2.24 8.44
CA TRP A 95 2.44 1.55 9.07
C TRP A 95 1.61 2.53 9.88
N VAL A 96 0.30 2.46 9.74
CA VAL A 96 -0.63 3.37 10.40
C VAL A 96 -1.88 2.62 10.88
N THR A 97 -2.61 3.22 11.81
CA THR A 97 -3.95 2.76 12.16
C THR A 97 -4.94 3.16 11.06
N ASN A 98 -6.13 2.57 11.08
CA ASN A 98 -7.22 2.98 10.17
C ASN A 98 -7.55 4.47 10.37
N ARG A 99 -7.51 4.94 11.61
CA ARG A 99 -7.78 6.33 11.97
C ARG A 99 -6.73 7.28 11.40
N GLU A 100 -5.45 6.95 11.58
CA GLU A 100 -4.34 7.77 11.04
C GLU A 100 -4.40 7.85 9.52
N ASN A 101 -4.70 6.73 8.85
CA ASN A 101 -4.85 6.69 7.41
C ASN A 101 -6.00 7.60 6.95
N TYR A 102 -7.13 7.55 7.64
CA TYR A 102 -8.27 8.42 7.38
C TYR A 102 -7.93 9.90 7.60
N GLU A 103 -7.25 10.23 8.69
CA GLU A 103 -6.80 11.59 9.01
C GLU A 103 -5.87 12.15 7.94
N HIS A 104 -4.90 11.34 7.49
CA HIS A 104 -3.99 11.73 6.42
C HIS A 104 -4.74 12.01 5.11
N ALA A 105 -5.72 11.18 4.76
CA ALA A 105 -6.55 11.40 3.59
C ALA A 105 -7.38 12.69 3.69
N LEU A 106 -7.89 13.02 4.88
CA LEU A 106 -8.57 14.30 5.12
C LEU A 106 -7.65 15.49 4.93
N GLU A 107 -6.45 15.44 5.49
CA GLU A 107 -5.45 16.51 5.39
C GLU A 107 -5.01 16.73 3.94
N ALA A 108 -4.85 15.64 3.19
CA ALA A 108 -4.44 15.68 1.80
C ALA A 108 -5.56 16.08 0.83
N GLY A 109 -6.82 16.14 1.30
CA GLY A 109 -7.96 16.47 0.45
C GLY A 109 -8.28 15.41 -0.59
N THR A 110 -7.96 14.14 -0.31
CA THR A 110 -8.11 13.04 -1.27
C THR A 110 -9.53 12.48 -1.37
N PHE A 111 -10.44 12.90 -0.49
CA PHE A 111 -11.83 12.43 -0.55
C PHE A 111 -12.57 13.08 -1.71
N SER A 112 -13.38 12.26 -2.40
CA SER A 112 -14.22 12.76 -3.49
C SER A 112 -15.33 13.68 -2.97
N LYS A 113 -15.82 14.54 -3.87
CA LYS A 113 -16.95 15.43 -3.58
C LYS A 113 -18.19 14.61 -3.17
N GLU A 114 -18.42 13.49 -3.84
CA GLU A 114 -19.53 12.58 -3.56
C GLU A 114 -19.43 11.99 -2.16
N PHE A 115 -18.23 11.60 -1.73
CA PHE A 115 -18.02 11.11 -0.38
C PHE A 115 -18.31 12.19 0.66
N LEU A 116 -17.88 13.44 0.42
CA LEU A 116 -18.12 14.55 1.34
C LEU A 116 -19.62 14.87 1.45
N GLU A 117 -20.36 14.81 0.35
CA GLU A 117 -21.82 14.95 0.35
C GLU A 117 -22.49 13.83 1.13
N TYR A 118 -22.08 12.60 0.88
CA TYR A 118 -22.56 11.43 1.63
C TYR A 118 -22.31 11.60 3.14
N ALA A 119 -21.10 11.97 3.52
CA ALA A 119 -20.73 12.19 4.92
C ALA A 119 -21.56 13.32 5.54
N GLY A 120 -21.84 14.38 4.79
CA GLY A 120 -22.67 15.51 5.24
C GLY A 120 -24.13 15.10 5.55
N ASN A 121 -24.64 14.10 4.84
CA ASN A 121 -26.00 13.56 5.06
C ASN A 121 -26.06 12.50 6.16
N HIS A 122 -24.92 12.11 6.72
CA HIS A 122 -24.81 11.08 7.77
C HIS A 122 -24.13 11.71 8.99
N LYS A 123 -24.94 12.13 9.97
CA LYS A 123 -24.50 12.89 11.15
C LYS A 123 -23.25 12.34 11.84
N LYS A 124 -23.13 11.01 11.98
CA LYS A 124 -22.01 10.37 12.67
C LYS A 124 -20.70 10.53 11.89
N ILE A 125 -20.75 10.39 10.56
CA ILE A 125 -19.59 10.55 9.68
C ILE A 125 -19.18 12.02 9.62
N TRP A 126 -20.16 12.90 9.48
CA TRP A 126 -19.95 14.36 9.43
C TRP A 126 -19.34 14.90 10.72
N ARG A 127 -19.78 14.39 11.87
CA ARG A 127 -19.22 14.76 13.17
C ARG A 127 -17.72 14.41 13.23
N ARG A 128 -17.36 13.20 12.85
CA ARG A 128 -15.95 12.77 12.82
C ARG A 128 -15.11 13.64 11.89
N TYR A 129 -15.64 13.97 10.74
CA TYR A 129 -14.96 14.83 9.78
C TYR A 129 -14.68 16.21 10.37
N ASN A 130 -15.69 16.84 10.98
CA ASN A 130 -15.56 18.18 11.55
C ASN A 130 -14.67 18.19 12.79
N GLU A 131 -14.74 17.19 13.65
CA GLU A 131 -13.85 17.07 14.81
C GLU A 131 -12.39 17.06 14.38
N LYS A 132 -12.06 16.34 13.31
CA LYS A 132 -10.72 16.30 12.76
C LYS A 132 -10.26 17.64 12.19
N LYS A 133 -11.13 18.31 11.49
CA LYS A 133 -10.86 19.65 10.93
C LYS A 133 -10.55 20.68 12.02
N LEU A 134 -11.22 20.59 13.17
CA LEU A 134 -11.06 21.52 14.27
C LEU A 134 -9.80 21.25 15.13
N GLN A 135 -9.19 20.07 14.99
CA GLN A 135 -7.99 19.69 15.74
C GLN A 135 -6.69 20.11 15.07
N LYS A 136 -6.75 20.83 13.97
CA LYS A 136 -5.56 21.32 13.25
C LYS A 136 -5.10 22.66 13.82
#